data_43cbcf036788a9c1b48b74027046a80e
#
_entry.id   43cbcf036788a9c1b48b74027046a80e
#
_cell.length_a   1.000
_cell.length_b   1.000
_cell.length_c   1.000
_cell.angle_alpha   90.00
_cell.angle_beta   90.00
_cell.angle_gamma   90.00
#
_symmetry.space_group_name_H-M   'P 1'
#
loop_
_entity.id
_entity.type
_entity.pdbx_description
1 polymer ?
#
loop_
_entity_poly.entity_id
_entity_poly.type
_entity_poly.pdbx_seq_one_letter_code
_entity_poly.pdbx_strand_id
1 'polypeptide(L)'
;MLTDAEMLELENLLKEKEIDISRKKLNELDDDTNPNYKLLFESITQQKYEKDEKGDDVLVSGYRGAALEGSSRSGKTWSGVDIIIWLCLYYEPKGCTINIYRETYNEFKTTLYDDFKRRLDDYRLPNKFHNNDEVKSFKIGNSKIFFLGDGKHGGGCDYAFFNEIMFIKQTVFDQVELRCRKFWWADYNPSVTDHWFFDKVLPRPDVAFLRTTYKDNKHISIQERNKILSWEPWKPGSYIVKNSVIMCYNKISKKIEAVTSTNQPPPHPTNIQNGTADEFNWKVYGLGLRGAMKGVIFPYVEWIDQFPDDKAVIYTNDFGFTTDPNATVKYAEDEYNIWAEPLCYEPIENVKDLSSLFDSLGIKKNSDRYTEDGDLIVCDSADKYTGENKGTVEMVKGLVDNGFRAKKISKTKSVMHWLNSMKTKKIHIVKNHLYEKVLTEQQNYRMKEIGGIAVNQPIDNFNHFWDGVRYGHIAHNSKTQIFVTPDEVAKSINY
;
A
#
# COMPACT_ATOMS: atom_id res chain seq x y z
N MET A 1 -40.22 16.06 42.97
CA MET A 1 -38.84 16.10 42.45
C MET A 1 -38.25 14.72 42.70
N LEU A 2 -37.70 14.11 41.67
CA LEU A 2 -37.03 12.81 41.80
C LEU A 2 -35.77 13.01 42.66
N THR A 3 -35.44 12.04 43.49
CA THR A 3 -34.20 11.99 44.24
C THR A 3 -33.00 11.76 43.28
N ASP A 4 -31.78 12.10 43.70
CA ASP A 4 -30.58 11.87 42.89
C ASP A 4 -30.41 10.37 42.49
N ALA A 5 -30.85 9.45 43.35
CA ALA A 5 -30.86 8.01 43.07
C ALA A 5 -31.88 7.63 41.97
N GLU A 6 -33.08 8.19 42.03
CA GLU A 6 -34.14 7.96 41.02
C GLU A 6 -33.75 8.60 39.66
N MET A 7 -33.08 9.75 39.68
CA MET A 7 -32.53 10.38 38.47
C MET A 7 -31.46 9.51 37.83
N LEU A 8 -30.53 8.96 38.62
CA LEU A 8 -29.50 8.07 38.16
C LEU A 8 -30.06 6.75 37.58
N GLU A 9 -31.07 6.19 38.22
CA GLU A 9 -31.77 5.00 37.74
C GLU A 9 -32.50 5.26 36.43
N LEU A 10 -33.16 6.41 36.28
CA LEU A 10 -33.79 6.83 35.03
C LEU A 10 -32.78 7.06 33.90
N GLU A 11 -31.66 7.71 34.17
CA GLU A 11 -30.59 7.88 33.21
C GLU A 11 -30.01 6.52 32.73
N ASN A 12 -29.82 5.58 33.64
CA ASN A 12 -29.38 4.24 33.30
C ASN A 12 -30.38 3.47 32.42
N LEU A 13 -31.67 3.56 32.76
CA LEU A 13 -32.75 2.95 31.96
C LEU A 13 -32.86 3.58 30.57
N LEU A 14 -32.71 4.90 30.45
CA LEU A 14 -32.69 5.59 29.16
C LEU A 14 -31.48 5.16 28.31
N LYS A 15 -30.29 5.07 28.92
CA LYS A 15 -29.09 4.58 28.25
C LYS A 15 -29.22 3.13 27.78
N GLU A 16 -29.83 2.25 28.60
CA GLU A 16 -30.09 0.87 28.20
C GLU A 16 -31.06 0.80 27.02
N LYS A 17 -32.12 1.61 27.04
CA LYS A 17 -33.10 1.68 25.95
C LYS A 17 -32.46 2.21 24.65
N GLU A 18 -31.61 3.23 24.74
CA GLU A 18 -30.84 3.75 23.58
C GLU A 18 -29.92 2.67 22.97
N ILE A 19 -29.29 1.86 23.81
CA ILE A 19 -28.43 0.77 23.37
C ILE A 19 -29.22 -0.33 22.70
N ASP A 20 -30.35 -0.72 23.24
CA ASP A 20 -31.23 -1.71 22.63
C ASP A 20 -31.72 -1.24 21.26
N ILE A 21 -32.09 0.05 21.15
CA ILE A 21 -32.46 0.67 19.87
C ILE A 21 -31.26 0.63 18.89
N SER A 22 -30.06 0.99 19.34
CA SER A 22 -28.88 1.00 18.52
C SER A 22 -28.49 -0.41 18.05
N ARG A 23 -28.59 -1.41 18.92
CA ARG A 23 -28.35 -2.82 18.55
C ARG A 23 -29.40 -3.33 17.55
N LYS A 24 -30.66 -2.94 17.73
CA LYS A 24 -31.74 -3.30 16.82
C LYS A 24 -31.53 -2.72 15.43
N LYS A 25 -31.02 -1.50 15.34
CA LYS A 25 -30.66 -0.86 14.07
C LYS A 25 -29.57 -1.62 13.26
N LEU A 26 -28.76 -2.44 13.89
CA LEU A 26 -27.84 -3.32 13.16
C LEU A 26 -28.57 -4.39 12.33
N ASN A 27 -29.79 -4.77 12.72
CA ASN A 27 -30.55 -5.80 12.01
C ASN A 27 -31.66 -5.22 11.11
N GLU A 28 -31.79 -3.90 11.07
CA GLU A 28 -32.81 -3.18 10.29
C GLU A 28 -32.12 -2.12 9.41
N LEU A 29 -32.45 -2.11 8.12
CA LEU A 29 -31.95 -1.08 7.20
C LEU A 29 -32.99 0.05 7.13
N ASP A 30 -32.52 1.28 7.27
CA ASP A 30 -33.33 2.50 7.11
C ASP A 30 -32.61 3.51 6.16
N ASP A 31 -33.24 4.66 5.94
CA ASP A 31 -32.67 5.71 5.07
C ASP A 31 -31.41 6.37 5.66
N ASP A 32 -31.16 6.18 6.95
CA ASP A 32 -29.97 6.70 7.65
C ASP A 32 -28.81 5.70 7.66
N THR A 33 -29.06 4.46 7.24
CA THR A 33 -28.05 3.41 7.18
C THR A 33 -26.95 3.79 6.19
N ASN A 34 -25.68 3.68 6.64
CA ASN A 34 -24.54 3.97 5.76
C ASN A 34 -24.54 3.01 4.54
N PRO A 35 -24.38 3.51 3.31
CA PRO A 35 -24.41 2.67 2.10
C PRO A 35 -23.41 1.50 2.13
N ASN A 36 -22.26 1.66 2.79
CA ASN A 36 -21.28 0.58 2.94
C ASN A 36 -21.86 -0.56 3.81
N TYR A 37 -22.52 -0.23 4.91
CA TYR A 37 -23.19 -1.22 5.76
C TYR A 37 -24.29 -1.94 4.99
N LYS A 38 -25.14 -1.17 4.30
CA LYS A 38 -26.24 -1.69 3.50
C LYS A 38 -25.77 -2.70 2.46
N LEU A 39 -24.70 -2.35 1.70
CA LEU A 39 -24.13 -3.28 0.71
C LEU A 39 -23.67 -4.59 1.36
N LEU A 40 -22.92 -4.52 2.45
CA LEU A 40 -22.43 -5.72 3.14
C LEU A 40 -23.56 -6.58 3.67
N PHE A 41 -24.55 -5.95 4.34
CA PHE A 41 -25.73 -6.62 4.88
C PHE A 41 -26.51 -7.36 3.78
N GLU A 42 -26.84 -6.66 2.69
CA GLU A 42 -27.58 -7.23 1.56
C GLU A 42 -26.77 -8.33 0.86
N SER A 43 -25.46 -8.12 0.64
CA SER A 43 -24.60 -9.11 0.01
C SER A 43 -24.53 -10.42 0.78
N ILE A 44 -24.48 -10.35 2.12
CA ILE A 44 -24.42 -11.52 2.99
C ILE A 44 -25.79 -12.21 3.07
N THR A 45 -26.88 -11.44 3.28
CA THR A 45 -28.22 -11.99 3.47
C THR A 45 -28.84 -12.57 2.21
N GLN A 46 -28.40 -12.12 1.02
CA GLN A 46 -28.91 -12.58 -0.27
C GLN A 46 -28.15 -13.80 -0.81
N GLN A 47 -27.11 -14.30 -0.14
CA GLN A 47 -26.42 -15.50 -0.54
C GLN A 47 -27.35 -16.72 -0.48
N LYS A 48 -27.31 -17.55 -1.54
CA LYS A 48 -28.02 -18.83 -1.58
C LYS A 48 -27.05 -19.97 -1.77
N TYR A 49 -27.17 -20.98 -0.93
CA TYR A 49 -26.33 -22.16 -0.95
C TYR A 49 -27.16 -23.40 -1.28
N GLU A 50 -26.55 -24.31 -2.03
CA GLU A 50 -27.08 -25.65 -2.30
C GLU A 50 -26.06 -26.70 -1.90
N LYS A 51 -26.49 -27.90 -1.60
CA LYS A 51 -25.61 -29.02 -1.30
C LYS A 51 -25.09 -29.63 -2.59
N ASP A 52 -23.77 -29.81 -2.68
CA ASP A 52 -23.16 -30.59 -3.77
C ASP A 52 -23.32 -32.11 -3.55
N GLU A 53 -22.79 -32.90 -4.47
CA GLU A 53 -22.82 -34.36 -4.40
C GLU A 53 -22.12 -34.95 -3.15
N LYS A 54 -21.23 -34.17 -2.49
CA LYS A 54 -20.54 -34.55 -1.27
C LYS A 54 -21.24 -34.03 -0.01
N GLY A 55 -22.31 -33.26 -0.17
CA GLY A 55 -23.05 -32.66 0.94
C GLY A 55 -22.45 -31.33 1.43
N ASP A 56 -21.48 -30.74 0.72
CA ASP A 56 -20.88 -29.46 1.04
C ASP A 56 -21.76 -28.29 0.52
N ASP A 57 -21.78 -27.17 1.26
CA ASP A 57 -22.51 -25.96 0.88
C ASP A 57 -21.76 -25.23 -0.24
N VAL A 58 -22.39 -25.11 -1.42
CA VAL A 58 -21.87 -24.38 -2.57
C VAL A 58 -22.72 -23.14 -2.81
N LEU A 59 -22.08 -21.99 -2.95
CA LEU A 59 -22.75 -20.73 -3.29
C LEU A 59 -23.26 -20.79 -4.73
N VAL A 60 -24.58 -20.78 -4.91
CA VAL A 60 -25.23 -20.82 -6.24
C VAL A 60 -25.75 -19.45 -6.69
N SER A 61 -25.94 -18.51 -5.77
CA SER A 61 -26.37 -17.14 -6.08
C SER A 61 -25.93 -16.16 -4.99
N GLY A 62 -25.65 -14.93 -5.40
CA GLY A 62 -25.15 -13.87 -4.53
C GLY A 62 -23.66 -13.61 -4.74
N TYR A 63 -23.10 -12.74 -3.91
CA TYR A 63 -21.69 -12.35 -3.99
C TYR A 63 -20.82 -13.21 -3.07
N ARG A 64 -19.62 -13.53 -3.53
CA ARG A 64 -18.59 -14.21 -2.74
C ARG A 64 -17.84 -13.22 -1.84
N GLY A 65 -17.78 -11.96 -2.26
CA GLY A 65 -17.14 -10.89 -1.51
C GLY A 65 -17.61 -9.50 -1.91
N ALA A 66 -17.13 -8.49 -1.18
CA ALA A 66 -17.43 -7.08 -1.45
C ALA A 66 -16.18 -6.20 -1.33
N ALA A 67 -16.12 -5.20 -2.20
CA ALA A 67 -15.08 -4.16 -2.20
C ALA A 67 -15.69 -2.79 -1.92
N LEU A 68 -15.23 -2.17 -0.84
CA LEU A 68 -15.65 -0.84 -0.39
C LEU A 68 -14.54 0.17 -0.72
N GLU A 69 -14.62 0.80 -1.88
CA GLU A 69 -13.73 1.89 -2.28
C GLU A 69 -14.29 3.22 -1.80
N GLY A 70 -13.44 4.16 -1.36
CA GLY A 70 -14.00 5.47 -1.09
C GLY A 70 -13.08 6.45 -0.40
N SER A 71 -13.61 7.67 -0.21
CA SER A 71 -12.91 8.76 0.44
C SER A 71 -12.63 8.47 1.93
N SER A 72 -11.79 9.30 2.53
CA SER A 72 -11.69 9.34 3.99
C SER A 72 -13.05 9.66 4.61
N ARG A 73 -13.30 9.10 5.79
CA ARG A 73 -14.51 9.37 6.58
C ARG A 73 -15.83 8.99 5.89
N SER A 74 -15.82 8.15 4.87
CA SER A 74 -17.06 7.66 4.24
C SER A 74 -17.78 6.58 5.03
N GLY A 75 -17.19 6.09 6.13
CA GLY A 75 -17.80 5.10 7.03
C GLY A 75 -17.48 3.63 6.66
N LYS A 76 -16.57 3.37 5.74
CA LYS A 76 -16.21 2.00 5.29
C LYS A 76 -15.80 1.08 6.46
N THR A 77 -14.77 1.48 7.18
CA THR A 77 -14.19 0.69 8.28
C THR A 77 -15.22 0.51 9.43
N TRP A 78 -15.95 1.57 9.79
CA TRP A 78 -17.02 1.50 10.78
C TRP A 78 -18.13 0.52 10.36
N SER A 79 -18.56 0.57 9.09
CA SER A 79 -19.52 -0.39 8.54
C SER A 79 -19.00 -1.83 8.59
N GLY A 80 -17.69 -2.02 8.30
CA GLY A 80 -17.05 -3.33 8.41
C GLY A 80 -17.04 -3.87 9.85
N VAL A 81 -16.80 -3.00 10.84
CA VAL A 81 -16.86 -3.37 12.27
C VAL A 81 -18.30 -3.67 12.70
N ASP A 82 -19.26 -2.86 12.29
CA ASP A 82 -20.68 -3.08 12.63
C ASP A 82 -21.22 -4.38 12.02
N ILE A 83 -20.81 -4.75 10.81
CA ILE A 83 -21.14 -6.05 10.20
C ILE A 83 -20.57 -7.21 11.02
N ILE A 84 -19.36 -7.10 11.54
CA ILE A 84 -18.79 -8.12 12.44
C ILE A 84 -19.67 -8.29 13.69
N ILE A 85 -20.07 -7.19 14.30
CA ILE A 85 -20.91 -7.21 15.49
C ILE A 85 -22.31 -7.80 15.17
N TRP A 86 -22.89 -7.39 14.05
CA TRP A 86 -24.18 -7.92 13.57
C TRP A 86 -24.11 -9.43 13.29
N LEU A 87 -23.07 -9.89 12.59
CA LEU A 87 -22.84 -11.33 12.35
C LEU A 87 -22.85 -12.11 13.66
N CYS A 88 -22.13 -11.63 14.66
CA CYS A 88 -21.98 -12.31 15.95
C CYS A 88 -23.27 -12.31 16.78
N LEU A 89 -24.09 -11.24 16.72
CA LEU A 89 -25.27 -11.08 17.55
C LEU A 89 -26.55 -11.66 16.93
N TYR A 90 -26.69 -11.55 15.61
CA TYR A 90 -27.97 -11.81 14.93
C TYR A 90 -27.90 -12.87 13.84
N TYR A 91 -26.89 -12.81 12.97
CA TYR A 91 -26.87 -13.66 11.78
C TYR A 91 -26.28 -15.05 12.03
N GLU A 92 -25.29 -15.16 12.91
CA GLU A 92 -24.59 -16.41 13.28
C GLU A 92 -24.75 -16.72 14.79
N PRO A 93 -25.97 -16.97 15.30
CA PRO A 93 -26.19 -17.15 16.74
C PRO A 93 -25.49 -18.39 17.31
N LYS A 94 -25.15 -19.37 16.48
CA LYS A 94 -24.36 -20.56 16.86
C LYS A 94 -22.86 -20.26 16.95
N GLY A 95 -22.43 -19.08 16.48
CA GLY A 95 -21.06 -18.61 16.43
C GLY A 95 -20.40 -18.86 15.07
N CYS A 96 -19.48 -17.96 14.71
CA CYS A 96 -18.65 -18.02 13.52
C CYS A 96 -17.19 -17.64 13.84
N THR A 97 -16.29 -17.91 12.88
CA THR A 97 -14.91 -17.47 12.92
C THR A 97 -14.72 -16.32 11.93
N ILE A 98 -14.23 -15.19 12.42
CA ILE A 98 -13.99 -13.99 11.61
C ILE A 98 -12.50 -13.63 11.70
N ASN A 99 -11.82 -13.54 10.55
CA ASN A 99 -10.44 -13.09 10.47
C ASN A 99 -10.40 -11.67 9.91
N ILE A 100 -9.65 -10.78 10.56
CA ILE A 100 -9.41 -9.41 10.14
C ILE A 100 -7.95 -9.30 9.76
N TYR A 101 -7.68 -8.85 8.52
CA TYR A 101 -6.32 -8.72 7.96
C TYR A 101 -5.95 -7.26 7.75
N ARG A 102 -4.71 -6.91 8.07
CA ARG A 102 -4.06 -5.65 7.76
C ARG A 102 -2.57 -5.91 7.46
N GLU A 103 -1.89 -4.98 6.80
CA GLU A 103 -0.47 -5.11 6.43
C GLU A 103 0.40 -5.52 7.62
N THR A 104 0.38 -4.76 8.70
CA THR A 104 1.13 -5.10 9.91
C THR A 104 0.24 -5.18 11.15
N TYR A 105 0.64 -6.04 12.08
CA TYR A 105 -0.04 -6.17 13.37
C TYR A 105 0.06 -4.89 14.23
N ASN A 106 1.15 -4.13 14.12
CA ASN A 106 1.33 -2.90 14.89
C ASN A 106 0.33 -1.80 14.48
N GLU A 107 -0.05 -1.76 13.21
CA GLU A 107 -1.05 -0.81 12.72
C GLU A 107 -2.47 -1.12 13.24
N PHE A 108 -2.79 -2.37 13.53
CA PHE A 108 -4.04 -2.69 14.22
C PHE A 108 -4.16 -1.97 15.56
N LYS A 109 -3.06 -1.93 16.35
CA LYS A 109 -3.06 -1.36 17.70
C LYS A 109 -3.39 0.13 17.72
N THR A 110 -2.95 0.84 16.68
CA THR A 110 -3.01 2.31 16.65
C THR A 110 -4.24 2.85 15.93
N THR A 111 -5.04 2.01 15.28
CA THR A 111 -6.16 2.45 14.46
C THR A 111 -7.41 1.58 14.66
N LEU A 112 -7.53 0.49 13.90
CA LEU A 112 -8.73 -0.34 13.85
C LEU A 112 -9.10 -0.95 15.21
N TYR A 113 -8.09 -1.27 16.02
CA TYR A 113 -8.30 -1.86 17.34
C TYR A 113 -9.02 -0.91 18.30
N ASP A 114 -8.65 0.37 18.29
CA ASP A 114 -9.30 1.37 19.13
C ASP A 114 -10.71 1.70 18.62
N ASP A 115 -10.91 1.75 17.30
CA ASP A 115 -12.23 1.90 16.70
C ASP A 115 -13.14 0.71 17.06
N PHE A 116 -12.58 -0.51 16.99
CA PHE A 116 -13.33 -1.72 17.37
C PHE A 116 -13.73 -1.72 18.85
N LYS A 117 -12.79 -1.39 19.76
CA LYS A 117 -13.09 -1.26 21.20
C LYS A 117 -14.19 -0.24 21.45
N ARG A 118 -14.04 0.95 20.86
CA ARG A 118 -15.04 2.02 21.00
C ARG A 118 -16.41 1.54 20.57
N ARG A 119 -16.48 0.80 19.44
CA ARG A 119 -17.74 0.26 18.96
C ARG A 119 -18.36 -0.80 19.87
N LEU A 120 -17.51 -1.63 20.48
CA LEU A 120 -17.97 -2.58 21.51
C LEU A 120 -18.52 -1.85 22.74
N ASP A 121 -17.85 -0.78 23.17
CA ASP A 121 -18.30 0.04 24.30
C ASP A 121 -19.65 0.74 23.97
N ASP A 122 -19.81 1.28 22.75
CA ASP A 122 -21.07 1.87 22.28
C ASP A 122 -22.25 0.89 22.39
N TYR A 123 -22.00 -0.40 22.12
CA TYR A 123 -23.00 -1.47 22.23
C TYR A 123 -23.00 -2.17 23.61
N ARG A 124 -22.20 -1.73 24.57
CA ARG A 124 -21.96 -2.39 25.88
C ARG A 124 -21.66 -3.89 25.74
N LEU A 125 -20.81 -4.23 24.78
CA LEU A 125 -20.33 -5.58 24.60
C LEU A 125 -19.01 -5.78 25.36
N PRO A 126 -18.71 -7.02 25.85
CA PRO A 126 -17.43 -7.29 26.48
C PRO A 126 -16.26 -6.96 25.55
N ASN A 127 -15.32 -6.15 26.05
CA ASN A 127 -14.15 -5.71 25.29
C ASN A 127 -12.83 -6.35 25.78
N LYS A 128 -12.91 -7.48 26.49
CA LYS A 128 -11.72 -8.21 26.98
C LYS A 128 -11.08 -8.98 25.85
N PHE A 129 -9.86 -8.59 25.50
CA PHE A 129 -9.05 -9.23 24.46
C PHE A 129 -8.14 -10.29 25.08
N HIS A 130 -8.18 -11.51 24.55
CA HIS A 130 -7.21 -12.53 24.88
C HIS A 130 -5.90 -12.27 24.12
N ASN A 131 -4.84 -11.95 24.86
CA ASN A 131 -3.52 -11.87 24.30
C ASN A 131 -2.90 -13.27 24.34
N ASN A 132 -2.70 -13.88 23.16
CA ASN A 132 -1.58 -14.80 22.95
C ASN A 132 -0.42 -13.96 22.42
N ASP A 133 0.82 -14.33 22.69
CA ASP A 133 2.01 -13.60 22.27
C ASP A 133 2.08 -13.37 20.75
N GLU A 134 1.33 -14.17 19.97
CA GLU A 134 1.34 -14.13 18.51
C GLU A 134 0.03 -13.70 17.83
N VAL A 135 -1.13 -13.94 18.43
CA VAL A 135 -2.45 -13.69 17.83
C VAL A 135 -3.37 -13.04 18.83
N LYS A 136 -3.89 -11.87 18.51
CA LYS A 136 -4.98 -11.29 19.27
C LYS A 136 -6.30 -11.85 18.80
N SER A 137 -7.02 -12.45 19.71
CA SER A 137 -8.35 -12.97 19.49
C SER A 137 -9.35 -12.33 20.46
N PHE A 138 -10.59 -12.26 20.02
CA PHE A 138 -11.67 -11.67 20.73
C PHE A 138 -12.94 -12.52 20.55
N LYS A 139 -13.86 -12.50 21.53
CA LYS A 139 -15.13 -13.22 21.45
C LYS A 139 -16.32 -12.31 21.63
N ILE A 140 -17.31 -12.45 20.76
CA ILE A 140 -18.67 -11.93 20.94
C ILE A 140 -19.60 -13.13 20.92
N GLY A 141 -20.28 -13.41 22.04
CA GLY A 141 -21.08 -14.61 22.16
C GLY A 141 -20.27 -15.88 21.90
N ASN A 142 -20.73 -16.71 20.97
CA ASN A 142 -20.05 -17.94 20.52
C ASN A 142 -19.03 -17.70 19.40
N SER A 143 -18.99 -16.50 18.80
CA SER A 143 -18.11 -16.18 17.68
C SER A 143 -16.70 -15.84 18.13
N LYS A 144 -15.72 -16.17 17.28
CA LYS A 144 -14.29 -15.88 17.48
C LYS A 144 -13.80 -14.92 16.41
N ILE A 145 -13.12 -13.85 16.81
CA ILE A 145 -12.58 -12.83 15.94
C ILE A 145 -11.07 -12.80 16.13
N PHE A 146 -10.29 -12.82 15.03
CA PHE A 146 -8.85 -12.81 15.03
C PHE A 146 -8.33 -11.60 14.26
N PHE A 147 -7.32 -10.91 14.83
CA PHE A 147 -6.57 -9.82 14.17
C PHE A 147 -5.24 -10.36 13.68
N LEU A 148 -5.04 -10.36 12.36
CA LEU A 148 -3.93 -11.01 11.67
C LEU A 148 -3.18 -10.02 10.79
N GLY A 149 -1.84 -9.96 10.94
CA GLY A 149 -0.97 -9.24 10.00
C GLY A 149 -0.65 -10.08 8.75
N ASP A 150 -0.04 -9.44 7.75
CA ASP A 150 0.30 -10.01 6.43
C ASP A 150 1.16 -11.30 6.49
N GLY A 151 1.99 -11.50 7.51
CA GLY A 151 2.82 -12.70 7.67
C GLY A 151 2.09 -13.95 8.20
N LYS A 152 0.80 -13.86 8.57
CA LYS A 152 0.05 -14.98 9.18
C LYS A 152 -1.24 -15.23 8.41
N HIS A 153 -1.26 -16.30 7.64
CA HIS A 153 -2.44 -16.66 6.81
C HIS A 153 -3.65 -17.14 7.61
N GLY A 154 -3.50 -17.36 8.91
CA GLY A 154 -4.56 -17.88 9.78
C GLY A 154 -5.05 -19.29 9.43
N GLY A 155 -5.94 -19.83 10.24
CA GLY A 155 -6.76 -21.00 9.89
C GLY A 155 -7.92 -20.62 8.99
N GLY A 156 -8.70 -21.61 8.53
CA GLY A 156 -9.96 -21.36 7.83
C GLY A 156 -10.92 -20.52 8.68
N CYS A 157 -11.66 -19.62 8.03
CA CYS A 157 -12.64 -18.75 8.66
C CYS A 157 -13.98 -18.81 7.93
N ASP A 158 -15.05 -18.34 8.58
CA ASP A 158 -16.33 -18.17 7.92
C ASP A 158 -16.38 -16.85 7.15
N TYR A 159 -15.81 -15.81 7.76
CA TYR A 159 -15.75 -14.46 7.21
C TYR A 159 -14.34 -13.89 7.29
N ALA A 160 -13.97 -13.08 6.31
CA ALA A 160 -12.69 -12.38 6.28
C ALA A 160 -12.88 -10.88 5.98
N PHE A 161 -12.23 -10.02 6.76
CA PHE A 161 -12.19 -8.58 6.54
C PHE A 161 -10.75 -8.15 6.22
N PHE A 162 -10.55 -7.60 5.03
CA PHE A 162 -9.28 -7.01 4.61
C PHE A 162 -9.35 -5.49 4.77
N ASN A 163 -8.83 -5.00 5.89
CA ASN A 163 -8.78 -3.57 6.16
C ASN A 163 -7.57 -2.94 5.47
N GLU A 164 -7.82 -1.94 4.63
CA GLU A 164 -6.83 -1.29 3.77
C GLU A 164 -6.12 -2.27 2.81
N ILE A 165 -6.90 -2.96 1.97
CA ILE A 165 -6.43 -4.01 1.04
C ILE A 165 -5.27 -3.55 0.14
N MET A 166 -5.11 -2.25 -0.11
CA MET A 166 -4.03 -1.69 -0.94
C MET A 166 -2.63 -1.99 -0.39
N PHE A 167 -2.50 -2.34 0.89
CA PHE A 167 -1.23 -2.68 1.53
C PHE A 167 -1.07 -4.18 1.79
N ILE A 168 -2.07 -5.00 1.43
CA ILE A 168 -2.04 -6.46 1.61
C ILE A 168 -1.55 -7.13 0.33
N LYS A 169 -0.64 -8.10 0.46
CA LYS A 169 -0.12 -8.84 -0.69
C LYS A 169 -1.18 -9.72 -1.33
N GLN A 170 -1.15 -9.82 -2.67
CA GLN A 170 -2.06 -10.71 -3.41
C GLN A 170 -2.01 -12.15 -2.90
N THR A 171 -0.81 -12.67 -2.63
CA THR A 171 -0.64 -14.06 -2.15
C THR A 171 -1.36 -14.32 -0.82
N VAL A 172 -1.45 -13.32 0.06
CA VAL A 172 -2.20 -13.42 1.32
C VAL A 172 -3.69 -13.43 1.04
N PHE A 173 -4.17 -12.52 0.20
CA PHE A 173 -5.57 -12.47 -0.21
C PHE A 173 -6.02 -13.80 -0.83
N ASP A 174 -5.30 -14.32 -1.82
CA ASP A 174 -5.63 -15.56 -2.53
C ASP A 174 -5.72 -16.76 -1.56
N GLN A 175 -4.78 -16.86 -0.63
CA GLN A 175 -4.78 -17.94 0.36
C GLN A 175 -5.92 -17.83 1.37
N VAL A 176 -6.26 -16.61 1.78
CA VAL A 176 -7.36 -16.36 2.71
C VAL A 176 -8.70 -16.58 2.03
N GLU A 177 -8.87 -16.06 0.81
CA GLU A 177 -10.10 -16.27 0.03
C GLU A 177 -10.39 -17.74 -0.19
N LEU A 178 -9.37 -18.56 -0.51
CA LEU A 178 -9.49 -20.01 -0.66
C LEU A 178 -10.01 -20.70 0.61
N ARG A 179 -9.67 -20.18 1.79
CA ARG A 179 -10.02 -20.77 3.09
C ARG A 179 -11.20 -20.09 3.78
N CYS A 180 -11.70 -18.98 3.24
CA CYS A 180 -12.88 -18.29 3.71
C CYS A 180 -14.12 -19.03 3.22
N ARG A 181 -14.97 -19.53 4.13
CA ARG A 181 -16.08 -20.41 3.77
C ARG A 181 -17.32 -19.68 3.23
N LYS A 182 -17.62 -18.47 3.78
CA LYS A 182 -18.87 -17.78 3.48
C LYS A 182 -18.66 -16.49 2.69
N PHE A 183 -18.08 -15.45 3.30
CA PHE A 183 -18.01 -14.13 2.68
C PHE A 183 -16.76 -13.36 3.13
N TRP A 184 -16.17 -12.60 2.22
CA TRP A 184 -15.10 -11.66 2.54
C TRP A 184 -15.48 -10.23 2.10
N TRP A 185 -14.89 -9.24 2.77
CA TRP A 185 -14.96 -7.85 2.31
C TRP A 185 -13.63 -7.14 2.51
N ALA A 186 -13.42 -6.14 1.68
CA ALA A 186 -12.24 -5.31 1.70
C ALA A 186 -12.62 -3.83 1.70
N ASP A 187 -11.94 -3.02 2.50
CA ASP A 187 -12.05 -1.56 2.43
C ASP A 187 -10.73 -0.92 2.03
N TYR A 188 -10.79 0.23 1.37
CA TYR A 188 -9.61 1.00 1.00
C TYR A 188 -9.93 2.43 0.54
N ASN A 189 -8.89 3.29 0.65
CA ASN A 189 -8.82 4.53 -0.10
C ASN A 189 -8.01 4.28 -1.37
N PRO A 190 -8.47 4.72 -2.56
CA PRO A 190 -7.81 4.39 -3.82
C PRO A 190 -6.59 5.29 -4.07
N SER A 191 -5.58 5.18 -3.20
CA SER A 191 -4.38 6.03 -3.18
C SER A 191 -3.31 5.64 -4.22
N VAL A 192 -3.59 4.63 -5.04
CA VAL A 192 -2.75 4.14 -6.13
C VAL A 192 -3.54 4.10 -7.44
N THR A 193 -2.86 4.16 -8.59
CA THR A 193 -3.49 4.06 -9.91
C THR A 193 -3.61 2.63 -10.38
N ASP A 194 -2.59 1.81 -10.09
CA ASP A 194 -2.48 0.43 -10.53
C ASP A 194 -2.32 -0.49 -9.32
N HIS A 195 -3.09 -1.56 -9.27
CA HIS A 195 -3.04 -2.54 -8.18
C HIS A 195 -3.68 -3.86 -8.63
N TRP A 196 -3.11 -5.00 -8.21
CA TRP A 196 -3.62 -6.34 -8.52
C TRP A 196 -5.11 -6.52 -8.19
N PHE A 197 -5.58 -5.89 -7.13
CA PHE A 197 -6.98 -5.95 -6.70
C PHE A 197 -7.93 -5.32 -7.72
N PHE A 198 -7.49 -4.25 -8.39
CA PHE A 198 -8.27 -3.55 -9.41
C PHE A 198 -8.43 -4.37 -10.68
N ASP A 199 -7.38 -5.12 -11.05
CA ASP A 199 -7.34 -5.83 -12.32
C ASP A 199 -7.89 -7.25 -12.21
N LYS A 200 -7.70 -7.91 -11.06
CA LYS A 200 -8.01 -9.33 -10.88
C LYS A 200 -9.25 -9.60 -10.03
N VAL A 201 -9.59 -8.72 -9.08
CA VAL A 201 -10.67 -8.97 -8.12
C VAL A 201 -11.91 -8.14 -8.43
N LEU A 202 -11.77 -6.82 -8.63
CA LEU A 202 -12.94 -5.95 -8.90
C LEU A 202 -13.74 -6.31 -10.16
N PRO A 203 -13.15 -6.81 -11.27
CA PRO A 203 -13.92 -7.17 -12.45
C PRO A 203 -14.72 -8.47 -12.30
N ARG A 204 -14.54 -9.20 -11.22
CA ARG A 204 -15.22 -10.48 -11.00
C ARG A 204 -16.73 -10.28 -10.77
N PRO A 205 -17.57 -11.10 -11.38
CA PRO A 205 -19.03 -10.99 -11.23
C PRO A 205 -19.56 -11.40 -9.85
N ASP A 206 -18.74 -12.16 -9.09
CA ASP A 206 -19.05 -12.61 -7.73
C ASP A 206 -18.56 -11.63 -6.63
N VAL A 207 -18.11 -10.40 -7.02
CA VAL A 207 -17.66 -9.36 -6.12
C VAL A 207 -18.58 -8.14 -6.22
N ALA A 208 -19.25 -7.79 -5.12
CA ALA A 208 -20.01 -6.55 -5.02
C ALA A 208 -19.02 -5.35 -4.89
N PHE A 209 -19.33 -4.25 -5.55
CA PHE A 209 -18.51 -3.05 -5.51
C PHE A 209 -19.32 -1.81 -5.16
N LEU A 210 -18.81 -1.01 -4.25
CA LEU A 210 -19.39 0.29 -3.91
C LEU A 210 -18.28 1.33 -3.72
N ARG A 211 -18.49 2.52 -4.28
CA ARG A 211 -17.69 3.70 -3.99
C ARG A 211 -18.50 4.70 -3.19
N THR A 212 -17.95 5.11 -2.04
CA THR A 212 -18.56 6.10 -1.16
C THR A 212 -17.62 7.27 -0.88
N THR A 213 -18.20 8.39 -0.50
CA THR A 213 -17.48 9.59 -0.11
C THR A 213 -17.86 10.02 1.31
N TYR A 214 -17.17 11.01 1.86
CA TYR A 214 -17.53 11.62 3.13
C TYR A 214 -18.99 12.14 3.17
N LYS A 215 -19.58 12.42 2.00
CA LYS A 215 -20.99 12.89 1.89
C LYS A 215 -22.00 11.80 2.22
N ASP A 216 -21.61 10.54 2.06
CA ASP A 216 -22.43 9.37 2.34
C ASP A 216 -22.43 9.00 3.82
N ASN A 217 -21.59 9.67 4.64
CA ASN A 217 -21.54 9.50 6.09
C ASN A 217 -22.22 10.66 6.80
N LYS A 218 -23.42 10.42 7.32
CA LYS A 218 -24.21 11.42 8.07
C LYS A 218 -23.62 11.76 9.45
N HIS A 219 -22.70 10.92 9.95
CA HIS A 219 -22.09 11.07 11.28
C HIS A 219 -20.70 11.75 11.24
N ILE A 220 -20.26 12.22 10.08
CA ILE A 220 -18.99 12.96 9.97
C ILE A 220 -19.05 14.27 10.78
N SER A 221 -18.04 14.53 11.59
CA SER A 221 -17.93 15.79 12.33
C SER A 221 -17.70 16.99 11.39
N ILE A 222 -18.12 18.17 11.85
CA ILE A 222 -17.90 19.42 11.10
C ILE A 222 -16.40 19.66 10.86
N GLN A 223 -15.55 19.38 11.83
CA GLN A 223 -14.11 19.54 11.73
C GLN A 223 -13.49 18.62 10.66
N GLU A 224 -13.86 17.34 10.64
CA GLU A 224 -13.39 16.38 9.64
C GLU A 224 -13.87 16.76 8.24
N ARG A 225 -15.13 17.14 8.11
CA ARG A 225 -15.69 17.62 6.84
C ARG A 225 -14.95 18.84 6.33
N ASN A 226 -14.71 19.85 7.19
CA ASN A 226 -14.01 21.07 6.81
C ASN A 226 -12.55 20.78 6.42
N LYS A 227 -11.90 19.83 7.11
CA LYS A 227 -10.55 19.38 6.72
C LYS A 227 -10.54 18.78 5.32
N ILE A 228 -11.49 17.92 4.97
CA ILE A 228 -11.62 17.35 3.63
C ILE A 228 -11.87 18.43 2.60
N LEU A 229 -12.80 19.34 2.88
CA LEU A 229 -13.14 20.46 1.97
C LEU A 229 -11.96 21.43 1.77
N SER A 230 -11.06 21.55 2.73
CA SER A 230 -9.87 22.40 2.57
C SER A 230 -8.90 21.91 1.50
N TRP A 231 -8.96 20.65 1.09
CA TRP A 231 -8.13 20.12 0.00
C TRP A 231 -8.66 20.44 -1.40
N GLU A 232 -9.94 20.86 -1.54
CA GLU A 232 -10.56 21.10 -2.84
C GLU A 232 -9.78 22.17 -3.64
N PRO A 233 -9.18 21.81 -4.81
CA PRO A 233 -8.30 22.71 -5.55
C PRO A 233 -9.05 23.65 -6.49
N TRP A 234 -10.30 23.29 -6.86
CA TRP A 234 -11.10 24.02 -7.84
C TRP A 234 -12.37 24.58 -7.21
N LYS A 235 -12.87 25.65 -7.83
CA LYS A 235 -14.11 26.30 -7.40
C LYS A 235 -15.28 25.28 -7.39
N PRO A 236 -16.01 25.14 -6.28
CA PRO A 236 -17.19 24.26 -6.21
C PRO A 236 -18.19 24.55 -7.34
N GLY A 237 -18.70 23.52 -7.98
CA GLY A 237 -19.64 23.61 -9.09
C GLY A 237 -19.01 23.92 -10.46
N SER A 238 -17.70 24.13 -10.56
CA SER A 238 -17.01 24.32 -11.85
C SER A 238 -16.59 23.00 -12.50
N TYR A 239 -16.79 21.88 -11.84
CA TYR A 239 -16.50 20.54 -12.33
C TYR A 239 -17.53 19.52 -11.81
N ILE A 240 -17.58 18.37 -12.45
CA ILE A 240 -18.39 17.22 -12.06
C ILE A 240 -17.54 15.95 -12.08
N VAL A 241 -17.96 14.93 -11.34
CA VAL A 241 -17.38 13.57 -11.43
C VAL A 241 -18.34 12.68 -12.22
N LYS A 242 -17.85 12.09 -13.32
CA LYS A 242 -18.63 11.15 -14.13
C LYS A 242 -17.76 9.95 -14.49
N ASN A 243 -18.25 8.74 -14.23
CA ASN A 243 -17.53 7.50 -14.50
C ASN A 243 -16.09 7.49 -13.94
N SER A 244 -15.94 7.96 -12.69
CA SER A 244 -14.64 8.06 -12.00
C SER A 244 -13.67 9.08 -12.57
N VAL A 245 -14.10 9.92 -13.52
CA VAL A 245 -13.30 10.97 -14.15
C VAL A 245 -13.80 12.34 -13.71
N ILE A 246 -12.89 13.25 -13.39
CA ILE A 246 -13.21 14.64 -13.12
C ILE A 246 -13.34 15.36 -14.45
N MET A 247 -14.49 15.96 -14.68
CA MET A 247 -14.86 16.63 -15.94
C MET A 247 -15.12 18.11 -15.68
N CYS A 248 -14.71 18.97 -16.61
CA CYS A 248 -15.04 20.41 -16.59
C CYS A 248 -15.40 20.92 -17.99
N TYR A 249 -15.96 22.12 -18.02
CA TYR A 249 -16.25 22.80 -19.29
C TYR A 249 -14.97 23.38 -19.90
N ASN A 250 -14.57 22.86 -21.07
CA ASN A 250 -13.45 23.36 -21.83
C ASN A 250 -13.90 24.56 -22.67
N LYS A 251 -13.33 25.76 -22.42
CA LYS A 251 -13.69 27.01 -23.10
C LYS A 251 -13.29 27.01 -24.58
N ILE A 252 -12.29 26.24 -24.97
CA ILE A 252 -11.77 26.18 -26.35
C ILE A 252 -12.67 25.28 -27.18
N SER A 253 -12.88 24.04 -26.76
CA SER A 253 -13.73 23.07 -27.49
C SER A 253 -15.23 23.29 -27.27
N LYS A 254 -15.61 24.12 -26.28
CA LYS A 254 -17.02 24.39 -25.86
C LYS A 254 -17.77 23.11 -25.43
N LYS A 255 -17.05 22.12 -24.91
CA LYS A 255 -17.59 20.81 -24.45
C LYS A 255 -17.20 20.53 -23.01
N ILE A 256 -17.93 19.60 -22.38
CA ILE A 256 -17.53 19.02 -21.08
C ILE A 256 -16.55 17.88 -21.37
N GLU A 257 -15.33 18.03 -20.88
CA GLU A 257 -14.21 17.11 -21.12
C GLU A 257 -13.50 16.76 -19.81
N ALA A 258 -12.72 15.69 -19.82
CA ALA A 258 -11.88 15.33 -18.68
C ALA A 258 -10.90 16.48 -18.33
N VAL A 259 -10.69 16.71 -17.05
CA VAL A 259 -9.72 17.70 -16.59
C VAL A 259 -8.30 17.25 -16.97
N THR A 260 -7.57 18.13 -17.64
CA THR A 260 -6.18 17.95 -18.06
C THR A 260 -5.35 19.14 -17.59
N SER A 261 -4.05 19.13 -17.84
CA SER A 261 -3.18 20.28 -17.54
C SER A 261 -3.57 21.56 -18.30
N THR A 262 -4.28 21.43 -19.43
CA THR A 262 -4.63 22.55 -20.33
C THR A 262 -6.05 23.09 -20.16
N ASN A 263 -6.94 22.34 -19.50
CA ASN A 263 -8.35 22.74 -19.31
C ASN A 263 -8.78 22.71 -17.84
N GLN A 264 -7.93 23.16 -16.93
CA GLN A 264 -8.22 23.19 -15.49
C GLN A 264 -9.48 24.02 -15.17
N PRO A 265 -10.34 23.56 -14.24
CA PRO A 265 -11.38 24.41 -13.68
C PRO A 265 -10.78 25.63 -12.95
N PRO A 266 -11.57 26.70 -12.74
CA PRO A 266 -11.10 27.83 -11.93
C PRO A 266 -10.62 27.39 -10.54
N PRO A 267 -9.55 27.99 -10.01
CA PRO A 267 -9.01 27.62 -8.70
C PRO A 267 -10.00 27.95 -7.58
N HIS A 268 -9.94 27.18 -6.50
CA HIS A 268 -10.72 27.45 -5.28
C HIS A 268 -10.21 28.74 -4.61
N PRO A 269 -11.03 29.79 -4.44
CA PRO A 269 -10.53 31.11 -4.06
C PRO A 269 -9.85 31.11 -2.69
N THR A 270 -10.44 30.45 -1.70
CA THR A 270 -9.95 30.44 -0.32
C THR A 270 -8.87 29.38 -0.10
N ASN A 271 -9.05 28.14 -0.61
CA ASN A 271 -8.12 27.05 -0.36
C ASN A 271 -6.74 27.29 -1.02
N ILE A 272 -6.72 27.91 -2.20
CA ILE A 272 -5.47 28.33 -2.86
C ILE A 272 -4.79 29.42 -2.04
N GLN A 273 -5.53 30.44 -1.61
CA GLN A 273 -4.98 31.53 -0.80
C GLN A 273 -4.42 31.03 0.55
N ASN A 274 -5.09 30.08 1.18
CA ASN A 274 -4.66 29.48 2.44
C ASN A 274 -3.55 28.44 2.27
N GLY A 275 -3.19 28.05 1.04
CA GLY A 275 -2.20 27.01 0.76
C GLY A 275 -2.65 25.61 1.19
N THR A 276 -3.96 25.38 1.32
CA THR A 276 -4.52 24.07 1.76
C THR A 276 -5.00 23.21 0.59
N ALA A 277 -5.19 23.79 -0.60
CA ALA A 277 -5.61 23.07 -1.79
C ALA A 277 -4.62 21.96 -2.16
N ASP A 278 -5.12 20.74 -2.30
CA ASP A 278 -4.33 19.57 -2.66
C ASP A 278 -5.13 18.65 -3.57
N GLU A 279 -4.75 18.59 -4.83
CA GLU A 279 -5.47 17.82 -5.85
C GLU A 279 -5.47 16.32 -5.59
N PHE A 280 -4.35 15.77 -5.09
CA PHE A 280 -4.26 14.34 -4.74
C PHE A 280 -5.16 14.01 -3.55
N ASN A 281 -5.01 14.75 -2.44
CA ASN A 281 -5.84 14.53 -1.26
C ASN A 281 -7.32 14.73 -1.56
N TRP A 282 -7.66 15.75 -2.39
CA TRP A 282 -9.03 15.94 -2.82
C TRP A 282 -9.55 14.79 -3.67
N LYS A 283 -8.77 14.35 -4.66
CA LYS A 283 -9.16 13.25 -5.55
C LYS A 283 -9.36 11.94 -4.79
N VAL A 284 -8.38 11.55 -3.96
CA VAL A 284 -8.38 10.27 -3.25
C VAL A 284 -9.24 10.31 -2.00
N TYR A 285 -8.96 11.25 -1.10
CA TYR A 285 -9.57 11.29 0.23
C TYR A 285 -10.82 12.17 0.31
N GLY A 286 -11.08 13.00 -0.69
CA GLY A 286 -12.30 13.78 -0.82
C GLY A 286 -13.33 13.12 -1.74
N LEU A 287 -12.94 12.75 -2.95
CA LEU A 287 -13.83 12.19 -3.97
C LEU A 287 -13.83 10.65 -4.04
N GLY A 288 -12.90 9.95 -3.37
CA GLY A 288 -12.77 8.51 -3.44
C GLY A 288 -12.38 8.00 -4.82
N LEU A 289 -11.61 8.77 -5.58
CA LEU A 289 -11.17 8.44 -6.93
C LEU A 289 -9.72 7.97 -6.92
N ARG A 290 -9.37 7.06 -7.81
CA ARG A 290 -7.99 6.59 -7.96
C ARG A 290 -7.05 7.73 -8.30
N GLY A 291 -5.92 7.80 -7.63
CA GLY A 291 -4.92 8.84 -7.83
C GLY A 291 -3.54 8.40 -7.37
N ALA A 292 -2.49 8.78 -8.11
CA ALA A 292 -1.12 8.65 -7.64
C ALA A 292 -0.80 9.77 -6.64
N MET A 293 -0.02 9.46 -5.61
CA MET A 293 0.45 10.46 -4.64
C MET A 293 1.25 11.56 -5.32
N LYS A 294 1.00 12.82 -4.94
CA LYS A 294 1.92 13.92 -5.26
C LYS A 294 3.24 13.72 -4.53
N GLY A 295 4.32 14.08 -5.21
CA GLY A 295 5.65 13.98 -4.61
C GLY A 295 6.36 12.65 -4.78
N VAL A 296 5.74 11.67 -5.47
CA VAL A 296 6.46 10.49 -5.95
C VAL A 296 7.68 10.92 -6.74
N ILE A 297 8.84 10.36 -6.41
CA ILE A 297 10.12 10.81 -6.96
C ILE A 297 10.21 10.45 -8.45
N PHE A 298 9.72 9.26 -8.83
CA PHE A 298 9.71 8.77 -10.20
C PHE A 298 8.28 8.43 -10.65
N PRO A 299 7.42 9.43 -10.91
CA PRO A 299 6.01 9.19 -11.25
C PRO A 299 5.83 8.56 -12.64
N TYR A 300 6.82 8.70 -13.51
CA TYR A 300 6.77 8.22 -14.89
C TYR A 300 7.90 7.23 -15.13
N VAL A 301 7.54 5.96 -15.24
CA VAL A 301 8.43 4.88 -15.67
C VAL A 301 7.78 4.12 -16.81
N GLU A 302 8.58 3.57 -17.69
CA GLU A 302 8.09 2.68 -18.74
C GLU A 302 8.34 1.23 -18.33
N TRP A 303 7.29 0.43 -18.27
CA TRP A 303 7.40 -1.00 -18.02
C TRP A 303 7.66 -1.72 -19.33
N ILE A 304 8.73 -2.48 -19.39
CA ILE A 304 9.17 -3.23 -20.57
C ILE A 304 9.20 -4.72 -20.28
N ASP A 305 9.07 -5.56 -21.31
CA ASP A 305 9.03 -7.02 -21.16
C ASP A 305 10.42 -7.64 -21.01
N GLN A 306 11.45 -7.02 -21.61
CA GLN A 306 12.80 -7.57 -21.63
C GLN A 306 13.86 -6.48 -21.48
N PHE A 307 14.94 -6.83 -20.79
CA PHE A 307 16.14 -5.99 -20.69
C PHE A 307 16.88 -6.00 -22.04
N PRO A 308 17.39 -4.85 -22.54
CA PRO A 308 18.09 -4.79 -23.83
C PRO A 308 19.43 -5.53 -23.79
N ASP A 309 19.68 -6.38 -24.81
CA ASP A 309 20.86 -7.24 -24.89
C ASP A 309 22.15 -6.48 -25.31
N ASP A 310 21.99 -5.32 -25.93
CA ASP A 310 23.10 -4.50 -26.49
C ASP A 310 23.73 -3.56 -25.45
N LYS A 311 23.29 -3.54 -24.22
CA LYS A 311 23.76 -2.60 -23.20
C LYS A 311 24.80 -3.19 -22.27
N ALA A 312 25.78 -2.35 -21.91
CA ALA A 312 26.77 -2.69 -20.87
C ALA A 312 26.08 -2.75 -19.50
N VAL A 313 26.17 -3.91 -18.86
CA VAL A 313 25.47 -4.20 -17.60
C VAL A 313 26.35 -3.89 -16.40
N ILE A 314 25.73 -3.32 -15.37
CA ILE A 314 26.24 -3.23 -13.99
C ILE A 314 25.20 -3.91 -13.10
N TYR A 315 25.62 -4.79 -12.21
CA TYR A 315 24.75 -5.30 -11.16
C TYR A 315 24.89 -4.44 -9.92
N THR A 316 23.81 -4.26 -9.19
CA THR A 316 23.81 -3.48 -7.95
C THR A 316 23.12 -4.25 -6.84
N ASN A 317 23.50 -3.98 -5.59
CA ASN A 317 22.90 -4.63 -4.44
C ASN A 317 22.75 -3.65 -3.28
N ASP A 318 21.50 -3.46 -2.86
CA ASP A 318 21.14 -2.81 -1.60
C ASP A 318 20.91 -3.90 -0.56
N PHE A 319 21.65 -3.87 0.57
CA PHE A 319 21.61 -4.95 1.55
C PHE A 319 20.39 -4.82 2.48
N GLY A 320 19.64 -5.89 2.61
CA GLY A 320 18.60 -6.06 3.62
C GLY A 320 18.76 -7.42 4.32
N PHE A 321 18.74 -7.41 5.65
CA PHE A 321 19.15 -8.57 6.44
C PHE A 321 17.99 -9.35 7.06
N THR A 322 17.21 -8.77 7.96
CA THR A 322 16.17 -9.47 8.72
C THR A 322 14.77 -9.14 8.27
N THR A 323 14.44 -7.87 8.23
CA THR A 323 13.09 -7.36 7.86
C THR A 323 13.10 -6.62 6.56
N ASP A 324 14.21 -5.94 6.26
CA ASP A 324 14.36 -5.17 5.04
C ASP A 324 14.81 -6.07 3.88
N PRO A 325 14.25 -5.89 2.69
CA PRO A 325 14.63 -6.70 1.55
C PRO A 325 16.03 -6.34 1.05
N ASN A 326 16.81 -7.35 0.72
CA ASN A 326 17.97 -7.21 -0.13
C ASN A 326 17.47 -7.00 -1.56
N ALA A 327 17.83 -5.86 -2.18
CA ALA A 327 17.42 -5.54 -3.53
C ALA A 327 18.61 -5.64 -4.49
N THR A 328 18.57 -6.66 -5.38
CA THR A 328 19.53 -6.82 -6.46
C THR A 328 18.94 -6.34 -7.77
N VAL A 329 19.65 -5.46 -8.48
CA VAL A 329 19.17 -4.87 -9.73
C VAL A 329 20.22 -5.05 -10.84
N LYS A 330 19.78 -5.51 -12.02
CA LYS A 330 20.56 -5.43 -13.28
C LYS A 330 20.31 -4.07 -13.90
N TYR A 331 21.36 -3.33 -14.14
CA TYR A 331 21.33 -1.93 -14.51
C TYR A 331 22.10 -1.66 -15.78
N ALA A 332 21.57 -0.79 -16.64
CA ALA A 332 22.29 -0.18 -17.77
C ALA A 332 21.82 1.27 -17.96
N GLU A 333 22.64 2.09 -18.59
CA GLU A 333 22.36 3.50 -18.83
C GLU A 333 23.04 3.97 -20.12
N ASP A 334 22.37 4.88 -20.84
CA ASP A 334 22.95 5.71 -21.88
C ASP A 334 22.65 7.20 -21.63
N GLU A 335 22.89 8.05 -22.62
CA GLU A 335 22.71 9.50 -22.47
C GLU A 335 21.29 9.89 -22.04
N TYR A 336 20.24 9.19 -22.51
CA TYR A 336 18.84 9.56 -22.33
C TYR A 336 18.03 8.56 -21.53
N ASN A 337 18.53 7.36 -21.33
CA ASN A 337 17.76 6.25 -20.78
C ASN A 337 18.48 5.55 -19.64
N ILE A 338 17.68 5.04 -18.69
CA ILE A 338 18.08 4.08 -17.66
C ILE A 338 17.23 2.82 -17.88
N TRP A 339 17.87 1.65 -17.84
CA TRP A 339 17.21 0.35 -17.82
C TRP A 339 17.52 -0.37 -16.52
N ALA A 340 16.48 -0.86 -15.86
CA ALA A 340 16.60 -1.58 -14.60
C ALA A 340 15.75 -2.85 -14.62
N GLU A 341 16.35 -3.97 -14.21
CA GLU A 341 15.64 -5.23 -14.00
C GLU A 341 15.80 -5.67 -12.55
N PRO A 342 14.73 -5.78 -11.78
CA PRO A 342 14.81 -6.31 -10.43
C PRO A 342 15.08 -7.82 -10.49
N LEU A 343 16.12 -8.29 -9.78
CA LEU A 343 16.55 -9.68 -9.77
C LEU A 343 16.27 -10.37 -8.42
N CYS A 344 16.32 -9.61 -7.32
CA CYS A 344 16.01 -10.07 -5.98
C CYS A 344 15.30 -8.96 -5.19
N TYR A 345 14.38 -9.35 -4.32
CA TYR A 345 13.71 -8.44 -3.40
C TYR A 345 13.20 -9.23 -2.18
N GLU A 346 14.15 -9.73 -1.38
CA GLU A 346 13.89 -10.51 -0.16
C GLU A 346 15.06 -10.42 0.81
N PRO A 347 14.86 -10.56 2.14
CA PRO A 347 15.95 -10.51 3.10
C PRO A 347 17.00 -11.60 2.85
N ILE A 348 18.29 -11.25 2.92
CA ILE A 348 19.42 -12.19 2.81
C ILE A 348 20.43 -11.87 3.90
N GLU A 349 20.59 -12.79 4.87
CA GLU A 349 21.36 -12.53 6.09
C GLU A 349 22.86 -12.89 5.98
N ASN A 350 23.24 -13.67 4.98
CA ASN A 350 24.62 -14.15 4.91
C ASN A 350 25.20 -14.18 3.49
N VAL A 351 26.53 -14.13 3.44
CA VAL A 351 27.30 -14.09 2.18
C VAL A 351 27.08 -15.34 1.32
N LYS A 352 26.90 -16.51 1.96
CA LYS A 352 26.76 -17.79 1.24
C LYS A 352 25.48 -17.79 0.40
N ASP A 353 24.35 -17.39 0.99
CA ASP A 353 23.06 -17.36 0.31
C ASP A 353 23.08 -16.29 -0.80
N LEU A 354 23.66 -15.13 -0.53
CA LEU A 354 23.81 -14.07 -1.54
C LEU A 354 24.72 -14.51 -2.70
N SER A 355 25.82 -15.21 -2.41
CA SER A 355 26.71 -15.77 -3.44
C SER A 355 26.00 -16.83 -4.27
N SER A 356 25.21 -17.70 -3.64
CA SER A 356 24.40 -18.71 -4.33
C SER A 356 23.34 -18.08 -5.22
N LEU A 357 22.73 -16.99 -4.78
CA LEU A 357 21.80 -16.22 -5.59
C LEU A 357 22.51 -15.65 -6.83
N PHE A 358 23.68 -15.02 -6.67
CA PHE A 358 24.43 -14.44 -7.78
C PHE A 358 24.89 -15.50 -8.78
N ASP A 359 25.31 -16.68 -8.30
CA ASP A 359 25.63 -17.84 -9.15
C ASP A 359 24.39 -18.29 -9.94
N SER A 360 23.21 -18.35 -9.31
CA SER A 360 21.96 -18.74 -9.97
C SER A 360 21.47 -17.73 -11.01
N LEU A 361 21.79 -16.45 -10.81
CA LEU A 361 21.51 -15.36 -11.76
C LEU A 361 22.52 -15.30 -12.92
N GLY A 362 23.55 -16.15 -12.91
CA GLY A 362 24.58 -16.20 -13.95
C GLY A 362 25.54 -15.01 -13.93
N ILE A 363 25.67 -14.31 -12.78
CA ILE A 363 26.63 -13.20 -12.62
C ILE A 363 28.04 -13.78 -12.63
N LYS A 364 28.88 -13.33 -13.57
CA LYS A 364 30.20 -13.89 -13.80
C LYS A 364 31.18 -13.48 -12.72
N LYS A 365 31.87 -14.47 -12.17
CA LYS A 365 33.01 -14.25 -11.27
C LYS A 365 34.26 -13.86 -12.06
N ASN A 366 35.23 -13.27 -11.37
CA ASN A 366 36.56 -13.09 -11.93
C ASN A 366 37.18 -14.46 -12.26
N SER A 367 37.99 -14.53 -13.34
CA SER A 367 38.69 -15.75 -13.75
C SER A 367 39.71 -16.22 -12.70
N ASP A 368 40.33 -15.29 -11.99
CA ASP A 368 41.10 -15.54 -10.78
C ASP A 368 41.02 -14.36 -9.78
N ARG A 369 41.63 -14.50 -8.61
CA ARG A 369 41.62 -13.51 -7.54
C ARG A 369 42.32 -12.17 -7.86
N TYR A 370 43.10 -12.11 -8.93
CA TYR A 370 43.87 -10.93 -9.34
C TYR A 370 43.30 -10.24 -10.58
N THR A 371 42.28 -10.82 -11.22
CA THR A 371 41.63 -10.25 -12.40
C THR A 371 40.40 -9.44 -12.00
N GLU A 372 39.97 -8.54 -12.88
CA GLU A 372 38.70 -7.79 -12.78
C GLU A 372 37.88 -7.99 -14.06
N ASP A 373 37.79 -9.22 -14.54
CA ASP A 373 37.12 -9.63 -15.78
C ASP A 373 35.71 -10.20 -15.53
N GLY A 374 35.30 -10.36 -14.27
CA GLY A 374 33.95 -10.68 -13.90
C GLY A 374 32.98 -9.49 -14.01
N ASP A 375 31.71 -9.77 -13.89
CA ASP A 375 30.65 -8.75 -13.89
C ASP A 375 30.79 -7.82 -12.68
N LEU A 376 30.69 -6.51 -12.92
CA LEU A 376 30.78 -5.53 -11.84
C LEU A 376 29.51 -5.54 -10.99
N ILE A 377 29.68 -5.73 -9.69
CA ILE A 377 28.61 -5.62 -8.69
C ILE A 377 28.92 -4.42 -7.79
N VAL A 378 28.03 -3.44 -7.77
CA VAL A 378 28.15 -2.25 -6.93
C VAL A 378 27.16 -2.37 -5.76
N CYS A 379 27.70 -2.41 -4.55
CA CYS A 379 26.92 -2.65 -3.33
C CYS A 379 26.85 -1.40 -2.47
N ASP A 380 25.83 -1.36 -1.59
CA ASP A 380 25.79 -0.35 -0.53
C ASP A 380 27.08 -0.41 0.32
N SER A 381 27.44 0.73 0.88
CA SER A 381 28.55 0.87 1.83
C SER A 381 28.20 0.34 3.23
N ALA A 382 26.92 0.26 3.58
CA ALA A 382 26.40 -0.32 4.82
C ALA A 382 26.26 -1.85 4.71
N ASP A 383 27.39 -2.55 4.56
CA ASP A 383 27.46 -3.97 4.27
C ASP A 383 27.76 -4.85 5.49
N LYS A 384 27.69 -4.28 6.71
CA LYS A 384 28.02 -5.00 7.95
C LYS A 384 26.77 -5.45 8.67
N TYR A 385 26.70 -6.74 8.94
CA TYR A 385 25.66 -7.36 9.73
C TYR A 385 26.26 -8.02 10.98
N THR A 386 25.68 -7.76 12.15
CA THR A 386 26.05 -8.40 13.41
C THR A 386 24.84 -9.17 13.94
N GLY A 387 24.82 -10.49 13.78
CA GLY A 387 23.78 -11.37 14.31
C GLY A 387 23.94 -11.60 15.82
N GLU A 388 22.85 -12.01 16.48
CA GLU A 388 22.80 -12.19 17.94
C GLU A 388 23.87 -13.12 18.54
N ASN A 389 24.46 -14.01 17.75
CA ASN A 389 25.41 -15.03 18.20
C ASN A 389 26.70 -15.16 17.36
N LYS A 390 27.00 -14.21 16.46
CA LYS A 390 28.14 -14.33 15.55
C LYS A 390 28.79 -12.97 15.32
N GLY A 391 30.09 -12.95 15.13
CA GLY A 391 30.86 -11.74 14.81
C GLY A 391 30.31 -10.98 13.61
N THR A 392 30.76 -9.75 13.42
CA THR A 392 30.36 -8.88 12.31
C THR A 392 30.71 -9.51 10.96
N VAL A 393 29.72 -9.72 10.10
CA VAL A 393 29.88 -10.18 8.73
C VAL A 393 30.03 -8.96 7.81
N GLU A 394 31.05 -8.95 6.97
CA GLU A 394 31.26 -7.92 5.91
C GLU A 394 30.85 -8.54 4.56
N MET A 395 29.67 -8.16 4.07
CA MET A 395 29.06 -8.78 2.88
C MET A 395 29.91 -8.58 1.62
N VAL A 396 30.37 -7.36 1.36
CA VAL A 396 31.18 -7.08 0.16
C VAL A 396 32.51 -7.84 0.17
N LYS A 397 33.19 -7.88 1.32
CA LYS A 397 34.42 -8.65 1.46
C LYS A 397 34.18 -10.14 1.22
N GLY A 398 33.11 -10.69 1.77
CA GLY A 398 32.73 -12.09 1.56
C GLY A 398 32.43 -12.41 0.09
N LEU A 399 31.77 -11.51 -0.65
CA LEU A 399 31.53 -11.65 -2.08
C LEU A 399 32.86 -11.67 -2.87
N VAL A 400 33.81 -10.78 -2.52
CA VAL A 400 35.15 -10.75 -3.14
C VAL A 400 35.92 -12.04 -2.83
N ASP A 401 35.87 -12.50 -1.59
CA ASP A 401 36.51 -13.76 -1.18
C ASP A 401 35.90 -14.98 -1.93
N ASN A 402 34.62 -14.88 -2.35
CA ASN A 402 33.93 -15.89 -3.19
C ASN A 402 34.15 -15.68 -4.71
N GLY A 403 35.04 -14.77 -5.10
CA GLY A 403 35.44 -14.54 -6.49
C GLY A 403 34.64 -13.52 -7.28
N PHE A 404 33.63 -12.87 -6.68
CA PHE A 404 32.85 -11.83 -7.36
C PHE A 404 33.60 -10.50 -7.42
N ARG A 405 33.40 -9.75 -8.49
CA ARG A 405 33.90 -8.38 -8.66
C ARG A 405 32.96 -7.39 -7.96
N ALA A 406 32.91 -7.47 -6.62
CA ALA A 406 32.06 -6.61 -5.82
C ALA A 406 32.82 -5.38 -5.28
N LYS A 407 32.19 -4.19 -5.36
CA LYS A 407 32.77 -2.92 -4.88
C LYS A 407 31.71 -2.14 -4.10
N LYS A 408 32.13 -1.45 -3.01
CA LYS A 408 31.27 -0.53 -2.27
C LYS A 408 31.04 0.74 -3.08
N ILE A 409 29.81 1.25 -3.03
CA ILE A 409 29.47 2.53 -3.65
C ILE A 409 30.16 3.69 -2.92
N SER A 410 30.67 4.66 -3.67
CA SER A 410 31.21 5.90 -3.13
C SER A 410 30.11 6.96 -3.02
N LYS A 411 29.72 7.35 -1.80
CA LYS A 411 28.65 8.33 -1.54
C LYS A 411 29.22 9.76 -1.48
N THR A 412 29.79 10.25 -2.58
CA THR A 412 30.45 11.57 -2.66
C THR A 412 29.48 12.74 -2.77
N LYS A 413 28.26 12.50 -3.24
CA LYS A 413 27.21 13.51 -3.40
C LYS A 413 25.95 13.09 -2.65
N SER A 414 25.04 14.04 -2.40
CA SER A 414 23.78 13.76 -1.69
C SER A 414 22.85 12.84 -2.49
N VAL A 415 21.96 12.11 -1.79
CA VAL A 415 20.92 11.29 -2.42
C VAL A 415 20.10 12.13 -3.40
N MET A 416 19.69 13.34 -3.01
CA MET A 416 18.92 14.25 -3.85
C MET A 416 19.63 14.67 -5.13
N HIS A 417 20.97 14.83 -5.10
CA HIS A 417 21.73 15.12 -6.31
C HIS A 417 21.54 14.01 -7.35
N TRP A 418 21.68 12.76 -6.93
CA TRP A 418 21.57 11.60 -7.82
C TRP A 418 20.12 11.36 -8.28
N LEU A 419 19.14 11.48 -7.39
CA LEU A 419 17.73 11.40 -7.78
C LEU A 419 17.34 12.45 -8.82
N ASN A 420 17.81 13.68 -8.67
CA ASN A 420 17.57 14.75 -9.66
C ASN A 420 18.26 14.46 -10.98
N SER A 421 19.45 13.87 -10.98
CA SER A 421 20.14 13.42 -12.18
C SER A 421 19.36 12.31 -12.91
N MET A 422 18.88 11.29 -12.16
CA MET A 422 18.06 10.21 -12.73
C MET A 422 16.75 10.71 -13.35
N LYS A 423 16.12 11.74 -12.75
CA LYS A 423 14.88 12.36 -13.28
C LYS A 423 15.04 13.01 -14.65
N THR A 424 16.26 13.30 -15.10
CA THR A 424 16.51 13.86 -16.45
C THR A 424 16.46 12.79 -17.54
N LYS A 425 16.36 11.51 -17.17
CA LYS A 425 16.39 10.37 -18.07
C LYS A 425 15.05 9.63 -18.09
N LYS A 426 14.78 8.95 -19.18
CA LYS A 426 13.65 8.02 -19.29
C LYS A 426 14.03 6.70 -18.58
N ILE A 427 13.19 6.26 -17.65
CA ILE A 427 13.45 5.07 -16.85
C ILE A 427 12.58 3.92 -17.37
N HIS A 428 13.24 2.82 -17.75
CA HIS A 428 12.63 1.59 -18.22
C HIS A 428 12.86 0.50 -17.17
N ILE A 429 11.77 -0.15 -16.73
CA ILE A 429 11.82 -1.21 -15.71
C ILE A 429 11.26 -2.49 -16.30
N VAL A 430 11.98 -3.60 -16.17
CA VAL A 430 11.52 -4.91 -16.65
C VAL A 430 10.40 -5.43 -15.77
N LYS A 431 9.29 -5.81 -16.41
CA LYS A 431 8.13 -6.40 -15.75
C LYS A 431 8.31 -7.92 -15.63
N ASN A 432 8.79 -8.38 -14.48
CA ASN A 432 8.99 -9.78 -14.16
C ASN A 432 8.19 -10.21 -12.90
N HIS A 433 8.53 -11.34 -12.29
CA HIS A 433 7.85 -11.86 -11.09
C HIS A 433 7.95 -10.93 -9.85
N LEU A 434 8.85 -9.94 -9.85
CA LEU A 434 9.00 -8.93 -8.78
C LEU A 434 8.22 -7.64 -9.05
N TYR A 435 7.44 -7.60 -10.16
CA TYR A 435 6.70 -6.42 -10.61
C TYR A 435 5.90 -5.75 -9.49
N GLU A 436 5.09 -6.50 -8.74
CA GLU A 436 4.22 -5.93 -7.70
C GLU A 436 5.01 -5.25 -6.57
N LYS A 437 6.15 -5.81 -6.19
CA LYS A 437 7.03 -5.24 -5.16
C LYS A 437 7.65 -3.92 -5.64
N VAL A 438 8.16 -3.89 -6.86
CA VAL A 438 8.78 -2.69 -7.46
C VAL A 438 7.74 -1.63 -7.78
N LEU A 439 6.55 -2.01 -8.23
CA LEU A 439 5.43 -1.10 -8.44
C LEU A 439 5.03 -0.42 -7.13
N THR A 440 4.98 -1.17 -6.03
CA THR A 440 4.69 -0.63 -4.70
C THR A 440 5.72 0.44 -4.31
N GLU A 441 7.02 0.20 -4.52
CA GLU A 441 8.05 1.21 -4.28
C GLU A 441 7.89 2.42 -5.21
N GLN A 442 7.71 2.18 -6.51
CA GLN A 442 7.55 3.25 -7.49
C GLN A 442 6.39 4.20 -7.14
N GLN A 443 5.31 3.67 -6.64
CA GLN A 443 4.12 4.45 -6.27
C GLN A 443 4.25 5.16 -4.92
N ASN A 444 5.11 4.69 -4.02
CA ASN A 444 5.23 5.19 -2.66
C ASN A 444 6.54 5.91 -2.35
N TYR A 445 7.61 5.74 -3.15
CA TYR A 445 8.87 6.45 -2.94
C TYR A 445 8.72 7.93 -3.25
N ARG A 446 8.70 8.75 -2.21
CA ARG A 446 8.32 10.17 -2.27
C ARG A 446 9.22 11.05 -1.41
N MET A 447 9.07 12.35 -1.59
CA MET A 447 9.69 13.32 -0.69
C MET A 447 9.05 13.28 0.69
N LYS A 448 9.88 13.41 1.72
CA LYS A 448 9.44 13.50 3.11
C LYS A 448 8.65 14.77 3.34
N GLU A 449 7.59 14.68 4.11
CA GLU A 449 6.78 15.83 4.52
C GLU A 449 6.93 16.08 6.02
N ILE A 450 7.16 17.32 6.40
CA ILE A 450 7.20 17.77 7.79
C ILE A 450 6.15 18.88 7.93
N GLY A 451 5.13 18.64 8.76
CA GLY A 451 4.02 19.59 8.94
C GLY A 451 3.23 19.90 7.65
N GLY A 452 3.16 18.95 6.71
CA GLY A 452 2.47 19.12 5.42
C GLY A 452 3.29 19.87 4.36
N ILE A 453 4.57 20.17 4.63
CA ILE A 453 5.48 20.80 3.68
C ILE A 453 6.50 19.75 3.22
N ALA A 454 6.58 19.52 1.90
CA ALA A 454 7.59 18.65 1.33
C ALA A 454 8.98 19.23 1.58
N VAL A 455 9.84 18.45 2.23
CA VAL A 455 11.26 18.79 2.42
C VAL A 455 12.09 18.14 1.33
N ASN A 456 13.25 18.71 1.03
CA ASN A 456 14.14 18.20 -0.02
C ASN A 456 14.94 16.96 0.45
N GLN A 457 14.21 15.97 0.94
CA GLN A 457 14.73 14.69 1.42
C GLN A 457 13.71 13.58 1.09
N PRO A 458 14.12 12.46 0.48
CA PRO A 458 13.25 11.32 0.29
C PRO A 458 12.89 10.66 1.63
N ILE A 459 11.79 9.89 1.66
CA ILE A 459 11.51 8.98 2.78
C ILE A 459 12.50 7.82 2.76
N ASP A 460 12.72 7.21 3.93
CA ASP A 460 13.62 6.06 4.08
C ASP A 460 12.92 4.71 3.78
N ASN A 461 11.60 4.71 3.53
CA ASN A 461 10.82 3.55 3.15
C ASN A 461 10.59 3.52 1.63
N PHE A 462 10.32 2.33 1.07
CA PHE A 462 10.05 2.16 -0.37
C PHE A 462 11.22 2.60 -1.27
N ASN A 463 12.45 2.42 -0.83
CA ASN A 463 13.64 2.93 -1.51
C ASN A 463 14.64 1.84 -1.93
N HIS A 464 14.47 0.58 -1.54
CA HIS A 464 15.47 -0.47 -1.76
C HIS A 464 15.77 -0.73 -3.23
N PHE A 465 14.75 -0.90 -4.08
CA PHE A 465 14.93 -1.00 -5.52
C PHE A 465 15.54 0.28 -6.10
N TRP A 466 15.02 1.45 -5.68
CA TRP A 466 15.51 2.75 -6.17
C TRP A 466 16.92 3.07 -5.72
N ASP A 467 17.33 2.60 -4.55
CA ASP A 467 18.70 2.69 -4.08
C ASP A 467 19.62 1.81 -4.94
N GLY A 468 19.20 0.60 -5.31
CA GLY A 468 19.88 -0.23 -6.28
C GLY A 468 20.05 0.47 -7.64
N VAL A 469 18.99 1.05 -8.19
CA VAL A 469 19.06 1.83 -9.45
C VAL A 469 19.99 3.03 -9.29
N ARG A 470 19.94 3.75 -8.18
CA ARG A 470 20.82 4.89 -7.86
C ARG A 470 22.30 4.48 -7.78
N TYR A 471 22.61 3.31 -7.21
CA TYR A 471 23.99 2.80 -7.17
C TYR A 471 24.51 2.52 -8.57
N GLY A 472 23.69 1.97 -9.46
CA GLY A 472 24.02 1.79 -10.86
C GLY A 472 24.31 3.12 -11.56
N HIS A 473 23.45 4.13 -11.34
CA HIS A 473 23.62 5.48 -11.88
C HIS A 473 24.92 6.15 -11.39
N ILE A 474 25.22 6.04 -10.10
CA ILE A 474 26.49 6.54 -9.53
C ILE A 474 27.69 5.85 -10.18
N ALA A 475 27.65 4.51 -10.27
CA ALA A 475 28.75 3.74 -10.82
C ALA A 475 29.02 4.04 -12.30
N HIS A 476 27.95 4.17 -13.11
CA HIS A 476 28.04 4.55 -14.52
C HIS A 476 28.69 5.93 -14.68
N ASN A 477 28.22 6.94 -13.94
CA ASN A 477 28.70 8.31 -14.05
C ASN A 477 30.09 8.51 -13.42
N SER A 478 30.51 7.66 -12.46
CA SER A 478 31.87 7.68 -11.92
C SER A 478 32.91 7.14 -12.90
N LYS A 479 32.52 6.17 -13.74
CA LYS A 479 33.41 5.68 -14.83
C LYS A 479 33.65 6.73 -15.91
N THR A 480 32.63 7.53 -16.22
CA THR A 480 32.76 8.60 -17.23
C THR A 480 33.75 9.69 -16.82
N GLN A 481 33.99 9.88 -15.51
CA GLN A 481 35.02 10.81 -15.01
C GLN A 481 36.46 10.29 -15.06
N ILE A 482 36.68 8.98 -15.30
CA ILE A 482 37.99 8.34 -15.30
C ILE A 482 38.60 8.26 -16.73
N PHE A 483 37.85 8.57 -17.78
CA PHE A 483 38.31 8.49 -19.17
C PHE A 483 38.70 9.85 -19.80
N VAL A 484 39.14 10.81 -19.02
CA VAL A 484 39.97 11.91 -19.54
C VAL A 484 41.41 11.40 -19.43
N THR A 485 41.93 10.88 -20.51
CA THR A 485 43.31 10.38 -20.55
C THR A 485 44.31 11.53 -20.32
N PRO A 486 45.45 11.29 -19.69
CA PRO A 486 46.47 12.32 -19.52
C PRO A 486 46.87 13.04 -20.81
N ASP A 487 46.68 12.41 -21.97
CA ASP A 487 46.97 13.00 -23.29
C ASP A 487 45.93 14.05 -23.76
N GLU A 488 44.69 13.99 -23.28
CA GLU A 488 43.71 15.03 -23.60
C GLU A 488 43.86 16.27 -22.71
N VAL A 489 44.33 16.11 -21.47
CA VAL A 489 44.69 17.22 -20.59
C VAL A 489 45.94 17.95 -21.12
N ALA A 490 46.90 17.23 -21.68
CA ALA A 490 48.09 17.84 -22.29
C ALA A 490 47.80 18.67 -23.57
N LYS A 491 46.72 18.34 -24.29
CA LYS A 491 46.27 19.10 -25.47
C LYS A 491 45.45 20.35 -25.13
N SER A 492 44.85 20.44 -23.92
CA SER A 492 44.08 21.60 -23.48
C SER A 492 44.91 22.70 -22.80
N ILE A 493 46.21 22.43 -22.52
CA ILE A 493 47.11 23.42 -21.88
C ILE A 493 47.98 24.14 -22.90
N ASN A 494 47.94 23.78 -24.20
CA ASN A 494 48.73 24.40 -25.27
C ASN A 494 47.87 25.20 -26.28
N TYR A 495 46.88 25.95 -25.79
CA TYR A 495 46.21 27.02 -26.53
C TYR A 495 46.09 28.28 -25.68
#